data_cbc3d80124aa88eb90a04f76f16fcc8b
#
_entry.id   cbc3d80124aa88eb90a04f76f16fcc8b
#
_cell.length_a   1.000
_cell.length_b   1.000
_cell.length_c   1.000
_cell.angle_alpha   90.00
_cell.angle_beta   90.00
_cell.angle_gamma   90.00
#
_symmetry.space_group_name_H-M   'P 1'
#
loop_
_entity.id
_entity.type
_entity.pdbx_description
1 polymer ?
#
loop_
_entity_poly.entity_id
_entity_poly.type
_entity_poly.pdbx_seq_one_letter_code
_entity_poly.pdbx_strand_id
1 'polypeptide(L)'
;MNKPVIIVGGEGNGGVVAACIDDNRKRFSDHSYSVYGFLTDFQDKGTEINGYPVLGSTYDIDMFLKNDEFMFMYAIHPITRGKLREQIFNRLAIPLDRFATIIHHTAFIPETSVIESGVLVMSGSYIGPATTIG
;
A
#
# COMPACT_ATOMS: atom_id res chain seq x y z
N MET A 1 -15.93 -6.49 -3.12
CA MET A 1 -15.20 -6.84 -4.34
C MET A 1 -13.71 -6.86 -4.09
N ASN A 2 -13.04 -7.82 -4.66
CA ASN A 2 -11.60 -7.97 -4.48
C ASN A 2 -10.87 -7.02 -5.43
N LYS A 3 -10.12 -6.04 -4.89
CA LYS A 3 -9.30 -5.13 -5.68
C LYS A 3 -7.84 -5.51 -5.54
N PRO A 4 -7.15 -5.84 -6.64
CA PRO A 4 -5.72 -6.14 -6.58
C PRO A 4 -4.90 -4.88 -6.31
N VAL A 5 -4.01 -4.97 -5.33
CA VAL A 5 -3.15 -3.85 -4.92
C VAL A 5 -1.73 -4.11 -5.39
N ILE A 6 -1.16 -3.13 -6.05
CA ILE A 6 0.27 -3.10 -6.36
C ILE A 6 0.94 -2.21 -5.33
N ILE A 7 1.91 -2.78 -4.62
CA ILE A 7 2.63 -2.09 -3.56
C ILE A 7 3.89 -1.49 -4.19
N VAL A 8 4.01 -0.17 -4.10
CA VAL A 8 5.18 0.55 -4.58
C VAL A 8 6.17 0.67 -3.43
N GLY A 9 7.17 -0.18 -3.41
CA GLY A 9 8.15 -0.32 -2.35
C GLY A 9 8.60 -1.76 -2.23
N GLY A 10 9.64 -2.02 -1.46
CA GLY A 10 10.22 -3.35 -1.31
C GLY A 10 9.93 -3.98 0.03
N GLU A 11 10.86 -4.82 0.47
CA GLU A 11 10.84 -5.40 1.82
C GLU A 11 10.71 -4.30 2.87
N GLY A 12 10.44 -4.61 4.09
CA GLY A 12 10.18 -3.62 5.11
C GLY A 12 8.77 -3.07 4.99
N ASN A 13 8.62 -1.79 4.68
CA ASN A 13 7.28 -1.16 4.65
C ASN A 13 6.33 -1.80 3.63
N GLY A 14 6.85 -2.18 2.45
CA GLY A 14 6.02 -2.90 1.47
C GLY A 14 5.56 -4.24 1.99
N GLY A 15 6.44 -4.97 2.69
CA GLY A 15 6.08 -6.22 3.33
C GLY A 15 5.03 -6.06 4.43
N VAL A 16 5.08 -4.96 5.17
CA VAL A 16 4.06 -4.66 6.20
C VAL A 16 2.69 -4.45 5.56
N VAL A 17 2.62 -3.73 4.45
CA VAL A 17 1.36 -3.55 3.72
C VAL A 17 0.77 -4.90 3.30
N ALA A 18 1.60 -5.75 2.70
CA ALA A 18 1.17 -7.08 2.26
C ALA A 18 0.67 -7.92 3.44
N ALA A 19 1.38 -7.88 4.57
CA ALA A 19 0.99 -8.63 5.76
C ALA A 19 -0.37 -8.16 6.30
N CYS A 20 -0.63 -6.87 6.30
CA CYS A 20 -1.92 -6.34 6.76
C CYS A 20 -3.07 -6.79 5.86
N ILE A 21 -2.88 -6.74 4.54
CA ILE A 21 -3.90 -7.20 3.59
C ILE A 21 -4.18 -8.69 3.80
N ASP A 22 -3.12 -9.50 3.88
CA ASP A 22 -3.27 -10.95 4.02
C ASP A 22 -3.94 -11.32 5.33
N ASP A 23 -3.58 -10.66 6.43
CA ASP A 23 -4.15 -10.95 7.72
C ASP A 23 -5.65 -10.60 7.78
N ASN A 24 -6.03 -9.45 7.20
CA ASN A 24 -7.44 -9.09 7.08
C ASN A 24 -8.23 -10.16 6.31
N ARG A 25 -7.64 -10.69 5.25
CA ARG A 25 -8.28 -11.75 4.45
C ARG A 25 -8.39 -13.05 5.23
N LYS A 26 -7.33 -13.48 5.89
CA LYS A 26 -7.26 -14.80 6.54
C LYS A 26 -8.02 -14.85 7.86
N ARG A 27 -7.84 -13.83 8.70
CA ARG A 27 -8.44 -13.84 10.04
C ARG A 27 -9.81 -13.20 10.12
N PHE A 28 -10.08 -12.24 9.26
CA PHE A 28 -11.31 -11.43 9.35
C PHE A 28 -12.21 -11.57 8.13
N SER A 29 -11.84 -12.44 7.19
CA SER A 29 -12.62 -12.66 5.96
C SER A 29 -12.91 -11.38 5.19
N ASP A 30 -11.99 -10.41 5.27
CA ASP A 30 -12.10 -9.17 4.52
C ASP A 30 -11.41 -9.32 3.18
N HIS A 31 -12.20 -9.43 2.12
CA HIS A 31 -11.73 -9.63 0.75
C HIS A 31 -11.78 -8.36 -0.09
N SER A 32 -11.76 -7.19 0.55
CA SER A 32 -11.79 -5.89 -0.16
C SER A 32 -10.57 -5.71 -1.06
N TYR A 33 -9.41 -6.14 -0.59
CA TYR A 33 -8.14 -6.03 -1.30
C TYR A 33 -7.41 -7.37 -1.34
N SER A 34 -6.58 -7.53 -2.37
CA SER A 34 -5.61 -8.63 -2.45
C SER A 34 -4.27 -8.05 -2.88
N VAL A 35 -3.17 -8.72 -2.52
CA VAL A 35 -1.85 -8.31 -2.98
C VAL A 35 -1.62 -8.88 -4.37
N TYR A 36 -1.32 -8.02 -5.34
CA TYR A 36 -0.98 -8.45 -6.69
C TYR A 36 0.53 -8.62 -6.85
N GLY A 37 1.29 -7.69 -6.33
CA GLY A 37 2.75 -7.70 -6.42
C GLY A 37 3.36 -6.37 -6.01
N PHE A 38 4.66 -6.26 -6.28
CA PHE A 38 5.47 -5.12 -5.87
C PHE A 38 6.13 -4.46 -7.07
N LEU A 39 6.25 -3.13 -7.01
CA LEU A 39 7.14 -2.36 -7.88
C LEU A 39 8.23 -1.76 -7.01
N THR A 40 9.48 -2.12 -7.25
CA THR A 40 10.61 -1.64 -6.46
C THR A 40 11.85 -1.50 -7.33
N ASP A 41 12.66 -0.47 -7.02
CA ASP A 41 13.91 -0.22 -7.73
C ASP A 41 15.10 -0.97 -7.11
N PHE A 42 14.89 -1.67 -6.01
CA PHE A 42 15.95 -2.28 -5.21
C PHE A 42 16.00 -3.81 -5.28
N GLN A 43 15.04 -4.43 -5.96
CA GLN A 43 14.97 -5.88 -6.11
C GLN A 43 14.63 -6.22 -7.55
N ASP A 44 15.18 -7.34 -8.03
CA ASP A 44 15.01 -7.74 -9.43
C ASP A 44 13.60 -8.27 -9.70
N LYS A 45 13.12 -7.97 -10.90
CA LYS A 45 11.88 -8.55 -11.39
C LYS A 45 11.94 -10.07 -11.34
N GLY A 46 10.88 -10.68 -10.84
CA GLY A 46 10.77 -12.13 -10.71
C GLY A 46 11.18 -12.66 -9.35
N THR A 47 11.79 -11.84 -8.48
CA THR A 47 12.00 -12.22 -7.08
C THR A 47 10.68 -12.07 -6.32
N GLU A 48 10.63 -12.57 -5.09
CA GLU A 48 9.42 -12.54 -4.28
C GLU A 48 9.62 -11.79 -2.97
N ILE A 49 8.57 -11.10 -2.54
CA ILE A 49 8.48 -10.47 -1.22
C ILE A 49 7.20 -11.00 -0.59
N ASN A 50 7.31 -11.63 0.59
CA ASN A 50 6.17 -12.25 1.27
C ASN A 50 5.38 -13.24 0.39
N GLY A 51 6.03 -13.89 -0.57
CA GLY A 51 5.40 -14.83 -1.48
C GLY A 51 4.75 -14.19 -2.71
N TYR A 52 4.86 -12.86 -2.87
CA TYR A 52 4.30 -12.15 -4.02
C TYR A 52 5.42 -11.66 -4.94
N PRO A 53 5.16 -11.61 -6.25
CA PRO A 53 6.21 -11.28 -7.19
C PRO A 53 6.60 -9.81 -7.19
N VAL A 54 7.87 -9.54 -7.44
CA VAL A 54 8.32 -8.23 -7.89
C VAL A 54 8.01 -8.12 -9.37
N LEU A 55 7.11 -7.22 -9.73
CA LEU A 55 6.58 -7.08 -11.09
C LEU A 55 7.49 -6.26 -11.99
N GLY A 56 8.36 -5.46 -11.40
CA GLY A 56 9.27 -4.58 -12.10
C GLY A 56 9.74 -3.46 -11.19
N SER A 57 10.27 -2.40 -11.79
CA SER A 57 10.70 -1.20 -11.08
C SER A 57 9.57 -0.16 -11.02
N THR A 58 9.81 0.93 -10.32
CA THR A 58 8.87 2.05 -10.29
C THR A 58 8.69 2.69 -11.67
N TYR A 59 9.65 2.52 -12.58
CA TYR A 59 9.55 3.03 -13.94
C TYR A 59 8.55 2.25 -14.81
N ASP A 60 8.12 1.08 -14.36
CA ASP A 60 7.15 0.25 -15.09
C ASP A 60 5.70 0.56 -14.72
N ILE A 61 5.46 1.58 -13.89
CA ILE A 61 4.13 1.84 -13.33
C ILE A 61 3.06 2.10 -14.38
N ASP A 62 3.42 2.71 -15.50
CA ASP A 62 2.44 3.07 -16.54
C ASP A 62 1.72 1.86 -17.09
N MET A 63 2.39 0.70 -17.17
CA MET A 63 1.76 -0.55 -17.61
C MET A 63 0.56 -0.91 -16.74
N PHE A 64 0.68 -0.65 -15.45
CA PHE A 64 -0.33 -1.03 -14.46
C PHE A 64 -1.38 0.07 -14.28
N LEU A 65 -1.02 1.33 -14.47
CA LEU A 65 -1.97 2.44 -14.44
C LEU A 65 -3.00 2.37 -15.57
N LYS A 66 -2.64 1.75 -16.68
CA LYS A 66 -3.57 1.56 -17.81
C LYS A 66 -4.73 0.63 -17.48
N ASN A 67 -4.58 -0.23 -16.49
CA ASN A 67 -5.63 -1.16 -16.08
C ASN A 67 -6.33 -0.60 -14.86
N ASP A 68 -7.59 -0.23 -15.00
CA ASP A 68 -8.39 0.39 -13.95
C ASP A 68 -8.65 -0.52 -12.75
N GLU A 69 -8.38 -1.82 -12.86
CA GLU A 69 -8.59 -2.76 -11.76
C GLU A 69 -7.58 -2.58 -10.64
N PHE A 70 -6.36 -2.12 -10.95
CA PHE A 70 -5.30 -2.01 -9.97
C PHE A 70 -5.47 -0.81 -9.07
N MET A 71 -5.31 -1.05 -7.78
CA MET A 71 -5.11 -0.01 -6.78
C MET A 71 -3.63 -0.01 -6.36
N PHE A 72 -3.19 1.07 -5.76
CA PHE A 72 -1.78 1.25 -5.41
C PHE A 72 -1.64 1.64 -3.95
N MET A 73 -0.55 1.19 -3.32
CA MET A 73 -0.15 1.65 -2.01
C MET A 73 1.31 2.07 -2.08
N TYR A 74 1.59 3.31 -1.70
CA TYR A 74 2.94 3.85 -1.71
C TYR A 74 3.63 3.55 -0.38
N ALA A 75 4.66 2.73 -0.42
CA ALA A 75 5.35 2.24 0.77
C ALA A 75 6.87 2.49 0.73
N ILE A 76 7.31 3.46 -0.04
CA ILE A 76 8.71 3.87 -0.06
C ILE A 76 8.94 4.84 1.09
N HIS A 77 9.85 4.46 1.99
CA HIS A 77 10.15 5.28 3.16
C HIS A 77 11.65 5.19 3.51
N PRO A 78 12.52 5.82 2.72
CA PRO A 78 13.94 5.84 3.03
C PRO A 78 14.19 6.69 4.27
N ILE A 79 14.90 6.12 5.24
CA ILE A 79 15.06 6.66 6.60
C ILE A 79 15.66 8.08 6.62
N THR A 80 16.56 8.40 5.69
CA THR A 80 17.29 9.67 5.70
C THR A 80 17.08 10.51 4.44
N ARG A 81 16.13 10.17 3.57
CA ARG A 81 15.98 10.77 2.25
C ARG A 81 14.54 11.15 1.95
N GLY A 82 13.96 12.00 2.80
CA GLY A 82 12.58 12.46 2.59
C GLY A 82 12.35 13.10 1.24
N LYS A 83 13.34 13.84 0.71
CA LYS A 83 13.24 14.43 -0.63
C LYS A 83 13.19 13.39 -1.74
N LEU A 84 13.95 12.32 -1.61
CA LEU A 84 13.92 11.23 -2.59
C LEU A 84 12.56 10.56 -2.62
N ARG A 85 11.97 10.33 -1.47
CA ARG A 85 10.62 9.78 -1.34
C ARG A 85 9.59 10.65 -2.07
N GLU A 86 9.66 11.94 -1.83
CA GLU A 86 8.77 12.93 -2.45
C GLU A 86 8.98 13.00 -3.97
N GLN A 87 10.23 13.00 -4.42
CA GLN A 87 10.55 13.01 -5.84
C GLN A 87 10.01 11.77 -6.57
N ILE A 88 10.16 10.60 -5.97
CA ILE A 88 9.63 9.37 -6.55
C ILE A 88 8.10 9.43 -6.59
N PHE A 89 7.47 9.86 -5.51
CA PHE A 89 6.03 10.00 -5.43
C PHE A 89 5.49 10.90 -6.53
N ASN A 90 6.12 12.06 -6.72
CA ASN A 90 5.69 13.02 -7.74
C ASN A 90 5.92 12.50 -9.15
N ARG A 91 7.04 11.78 -9.37
CA ARG A 91 7.34 11.18 -10.67
C ARG A 91 6.33 10.12 -11.08
N LEU A 92 5.87 9.33 -10.12
CA LEU A 92 4.92 8.25 -10.40
C LEU A 92 3.55 8.78 -10.81
N ALA A 93 3.17 9.96 -10.31
CA ALA A 93 1.93 10.64 -10.68
C ALA A 93 0.70 9.73 -10.58
N ILE A 94 0.61 8.94 -9.53
CA ILE A 94 -0.54 8.06 -9.30
C ILE A 94 -1.77 8.90 -8.96
N PRO A 95 -2.88 8.77 -9.71
CA PRO A 95 -4.10 9.50 -9.39
C PRO A 95 -4.61 9.17 -7.98
N LEU A 96 -5.15 10.16 -7.30
CA LEU A 96 -5.58 10.01 -5.90
C LEU A 96 -6.62 8.90 -5.72
N ASP A 97 -7.52 8.74 -6.68
CA ASP A 97 -8.57 7.71 -6.63
C ASP A 97 -8.06 6.29 -6.87
N ARG A 98 -6.78 6.15 -7.22
CA ARG A 98 -6.14 4.85 -7.43
C ARG A 98 -5.39 4.36 -6.20
N PHE A 99 -5.35 5.14 -5.10
CA PHE A 99 -4.73 4.69 -3.86
C PHE A 99 -5.69 3.85 -3.03
N ALA A 100 -5.19 2.71 -2.55
CA ALA A 100 -5.90 1.88 -1.60
C ALA A 100 -5.81 2.50 -0.20
N THR A 101 -6.83 2.31 0.61
CA THR A 101 -6.81 2.63 2.04
C THR A 101 -6.98 1.32 2.78
N ILE A 102 -5.99 0.96 3.58
CA ILE A 102 -5.91 -0.34 4.22
C ILE A 102 -5.93 -0.13 5.73
N ILE A 103 -6.95 -0.67 6.37
CA ILE A 103 -7.13 -0.56 7.81
C ILE A 103 -7.17 -1.98 8.36
N HIS A 104 -6.20 -2.30 9.23
CA HIS A 104 -6.21 -3.61 9.87
C HIS A 104 -7.38 -3.69 10.84
N HIS A 105 -8.05 -4.84 10.88
CA HIS A 105 -9.27 -5.00 11.68
C HIS A 105 -9.04 -4.87 13.19
N THR A 106 -7.80 -5.05 13.67
CA THR A 106 -7.48 -4.85 15.09
C THR A 106 -7.20 -3.39 15.46
N ALA A 107 -7.18 -2.48 14.48
CA ALA A 107 -7.02 -1.05 14.76
C ALA A 107 -8.31 -0.49 15.35
N PHE A 108 -8.16 0.42 16.32
CA PHE A 108 -9.30 1.15 16.87
C PHE A 108 -9.41 2.51 16.18
N ILE A 109 -10.53 2.73 15.50
CA ILE A 109 -10.81 3.98 14.78
C ILE A 109 -12.19 4.46 15.21
N PRO A 110 -12.27 5.51 16.03
CA PRO A 110 -13.57 6.05 16.44
C PRO A 110 -14.31 6.69 15.26
N GLU A 111 -15.63 6.70 15.33
CA GLU A 111 -16.48 7.24 14.26
C GLU A 111 -16.22 8.71 13.96
N THR A 112 -15.71 9.47 14.93
CA THR A 112 -15.40 10.90 14.76
C THR A 112 -14.10 11.15 14.00
N SER A 113 -13.33 10.10 13.69
CA SER A 113 -12.07 10.22 12.94
C SER A 113 -12.30 10.05 11.47
N VAL A 114 -11.45 10.71 10.67
CA VAL A 114 -11.48 10.64 9.21
C VAL A 114 -10.18 10.04 8.72
N ILE A 115 -10.27 8.98 7.94
CA ILE A 115 -9.13 8.33 7.28
C ILE A 115 -9.27 8.58 5.78
N GLU A 116 -8.31 9.29 5.22
CA GLU A 116 -8.30 9.64 3.81
C GLU A 116 -7.67 8.55 2.94
N SER A 117 -7.64 8.76 1.64
CA SER A 117 -7.10 7.79 0.69
C SER A 117 -5.60 7.59 0.88
N GLY A 118 -5.12 6.38 0.62
CA GLY A 118 -3.70 6.06 0.63
C GLY A 118 -3.09 5.84 2.01
N VAL A 119 -3.91 5.69 3.03
CA VAL A 119 -3.46 5.50 4.41
C VAL A 119 -3.42 4.02 4.76
N LEU A 120 -2.36 3.61 5.44
CA LEU A 120 -2.27 2.30 6.07
C LEU A 120 -2.40 2.48 7.59
N VAL A 121 -3.40 1.84 8.19
CA VAL A 121 -3.54 1.77 9.64
C VAL A 121 -3.22 0.34 10.06
N MET A 122 -2.12 0.20 10.80
CA MET A 122 -1.57 -1.12 11.15
C MET A 122 -2.30 -1.76 12.31
N SER A 123 -2.04 -3.06 12.48
CA SER A 123 -2.57 -3.87 13.56
C SER A 123 -2.32 -3.19 14.92
N GLY A 124 -3.35 -3.18 15.76
CA GLY A 124 -3.26 -2.65 17.12
C GLY A 124 -3.16 -1.14 17.24
N SER A 125 -3.25 -0.40 16.13
CA SER A 125 -3.20 1.06 16.17
C SER A 125 -4.42 1.65 16.87
N TYR A 126 -4.21 2.76 17.54
CA TYR A 126 -5.27 3.54 18.16
C TYR A 126 -5.29 4.93 17.55
N ILE A 127 -6.44 5.31 17.01
CA ILE A 127 -6.65 6.65 16.45
C ILE A 127 -7.52 7.43 17.44
N GLY A 128 -7.07 8.62 17.82
CA GLY A 128 -7.83 9.47 18.74
C GLY A 128 -9.11 10.01 18.11
N PRO A 129 -10.10 10.40 18.93
CA PRO A 129 -11.35 10.96 18.43
C PRO A 129 -11.13 12.30 17.71
N ALA A 130 -11.97 12.58 16.71
CA ALA A 130 -11.92 13.80 15.90
C ALA A 130 -10.57 14.02 15.20
N THR A 131 -9.84 12.95 14.89
CA THR A 131 -8.55 13.00 14.21
C THR A 131 -8.76 12.80 12.71
N THR A 132 -8.01 13.53 11.89
CA THR A 132 -7.97 13.34 10.44
C THR A 132 -6.58 12.84 10.05
N ILE A 133 -6.53 11.73 9.31
CA ILE A 133 -5.29 11.13 8.79
C ILE A 133 -5.38 11.08 7.27
N GLY A 134 -4.38 11.67 6.64
CA GLY A 134 -4.32 11.71 5.19
C GLY A 134 -2.92 11.54 4.64
#